data_0ca1cc6f8ad35a9048ab771f8651422b
#
_entry.id   0ca1cc6f8ad35a9048ab771f8651422b
#
_cell.length_a   1.000
_cell.length_b   1.000
_cell.length_c   1.000
_cell.angle_alpha   90.00
_cell.angle_beta   90.00
_cell.angle_gamma   90.00
#
_symmetry.space_group_name_H-M   'P 1'
#
loop_
_entity.id
_entity.type
_entity.pdbx_description
1 polymer ?
#
loop_
_entity_poly.entity_id
_entity_poly.type
_entity_poly.pdbx_seq_one_letter_code
_entity_poly.pdbx_strand_id
1 'polypeptide(L)'
;MDTTSIIDRYLDAYGETDTDRRRQLISSVFTTDATLADPPLDAAGHDGLSDMFAAVQAQFPGHTFTRTSSVDEHHGAARYQWSLTAPDGTVAVTGTDFARFGADNKLTSVVGFFGPIPQLEQ
;
A
#
# COMPACT_ATOMS: atom_id res chain seq x y z
N MET A 1 -7.09 5.00 15.26
CA MET A 1 -7.64 4.83 13.90
C MET A 1 -8.10 3.40 13.72
N ASP A 2 -9.19 3.21 13.03
CA ASP A 2 -9.62 1.86 12.68
C ASP A 2 -8.78 1.30 11.52
N THR A 3 -8.94 0.02 11.24
CA THR A 3 -8.17 -0.69 10.22
C THR A 3 -8.34 -0.08 8.83
N THR A 4 -9.56 0.27 8.45
CA THR A 4 -9.84 0.88 7.14
C THR A 4 -9.13 2.21 7.00
N SER A 5 -9.16 3.06 8.03
CA SER A 5 -8.48 4.36 8.01
C SER A 5 -6.97 4.21 7.91
N ILE A 6 -6.39 3.21 8.57
CA ILE A 6 -4.95 2.91 8.47
C ILE A 6 -4.57 2.52 7.05
N ILE A 7 -5.35 1.65 6.43
CA ILE A 7 -5.10 1.22 5.04
C ILE A 7 -5.20 2.41 4.08
N ASP A 8 -6.24 3.23 4.21
CA ASP A 8 -6.42 4.40 3.35
C ASP A 8 -5.26 5.39 3.51
N ARG A 9 -4.78 5.58 4.74
CA ARG A 9 -3.62 6.45 5.00
C ARG A 9 -2.32 5.87 4.44
N TYR A 10 -2.16 4.55 4.48
CA TYR A 10 -1.04 3.89 3.82
C TYR A 10 -1.05 4.15 2.30
N LEU A 11 -2.21 3.99 1.66
CA LEU A 11 -2.33 4.27 0.22
C LEU A 11 -2.06 5.75 -0.10
N ASP A 12 -2.49 6.67 0.76
CA ASP A 12 -2.15 8.09 0.62
C ASP A 12 -0.64 8.31 0.71
N ALA A 13 0.03 7.64 1.66
CA ALA A 13 1.48 7.73 1.81
C ALA A 13 2.21 7.23 0.55
N TYR A 14 1.70 6.16 -0.04
CA TYR A 14 2.28 5.58 -1.26
C TYR A 14 2.26 6.59 -2.42
N GLY A 15 1.24 7.43 -2.49
CA GLY A 15 1.09 8.45 -3.52
C GLY A 15 1.59 9.84 -3.13
N GLU A 16 2.13 10.03 -1.91
CA GLU A 16 2.55 11.35 -1.42
C GLU A 16 3.93 11.72 -1.96
N THR A 17 4.01 12.85 -2.68
CA THR A 17 5.26 13.32 -3.31
C THR A 17 6.13 14.16 -2.37
N ASP A 18 5.55 14.80 -1.35
CA ASP A 18 6.32 15.54 -0.35
C ASP A 18 6.99 14.55 0.61
N THR A 19 8.31 14.55 0.67
CA THR A 19 9.09 13.60 1.47
C THR A 19 8.75 13.68 2.96
N ASP A 20 8.64 14.88 3.52
CA ASP A 20 8.37 15.05 4.95
C ASP A 20 6.98 14.56 5.30
N ARG A 21 5.97 14.92 4.50
CA ARG A 21 4.61 14.47 4.71
C ARG A 21 4.49 12.95 4.52
N ARG A 22 5.15 12.39 3.51
CA ARG A 22 5.18 10.94 3.27
C ARG A 22 5.74 10.21 4.49
N ARG A 23 6.85 10.70 5.07
CA ARG A 23 7.45 10.09 6.25
C ARG A 23 6.53 10.18 7.46
N GLN A 24 5.83 11.29 7.64
CA GLN A 24 4.83 11.43 8.70
C GLN A 24 3.70 10.42 8.55
N LEU A 25 3.19 10.24 7.35
CA LEU A 25 2.14 9.26 7.06
C LEU A 25 2.62 7.83 7.35
N ILE A 26 3.81 7.48 6.87
CA ILE A 26 4.42 6.17 7.13
C ILE A 26 4.55 5.93 8.62
N SER A 27 5.08 6.88 9.36
CA SER A 27 5.28 6.78 10.81
C SER A 27 3.96 6.57 11.55
N SER A 28 2.87 7.12 11.04
CA SER A 28 1.56 7.01 11.68
C SER A 28 0.88 5.66 11.48
N VAL A 29 1.25 4.89 10.46
CA VAL A 29 0.54 3.66 10.09
C VAL A 29 1.39 2.39 10.07
N PHE A 30 2.72 2.50 9.99
CA PHE A 30 3.63 1.34 9.95
C PHE A 30 4.45 1.23 11.23
N THR A 31 4.70 0.00 11.66
CA THR A 31 5.70 -0.26 12.70
C THR A 31 7.10 0.07 12.17
N THR A 32 8.07 0.28 13.07
CA THR A 32 9.42 0.72 12.68
C THR A 32 10.17 -0.30 11.82
N ASP A 33 9.82 -1.57 11.93
CA ASP A 33 10.43 -2.68 11.19
C ASP A 33 9.51 -3.25 10.11
N ALA A 34 8.45 -2.53 9.74
CA ALA A 34 7.47 -3.00 8.77
C ALA A 34 8.10 -3.32 7.42
N THR A 35 7.51 -4.29 6.73
CA THR A 35 7.92 -4.70 5.38
C THR A 35 6.79 -4.54 4.40
N LEU A 36 7.15 -4.31 3.14
CA LEU A 36 6.18 -4.24 2.04
C LEU A 36 6.80 -4.88 0.80
N ALA A 37 6.03 -5.71 0.13
CA ALA A 37 6.46 -6.35 -1.12
C ALA A 37 5.38 -6.16 -2.18
N ASP A 38 5.71 -5.44 -3.24
CA ASP A 38 4.90 -5.28 -4.45
C ASP A 38 5.78 -5.64 -5.64
N PRO A 39 5.40 -6.58 -6.50
CA PRO A 39 6.28 -7.03 -7.58
C PRO A 39 6.77 -5.88 -8.46
N PRO A 40 8.05 -5.80 -8.80
CA PRO A 40 9.18 -6.62 -8.34
C PRO A 40 9.92 -6.01 -7.15
N LEU A 41 9.33 -5.04 -6.44
CA LEU A 41 9.98 -4.26 -5.39
C LEU A 41 9.66 -4.82 -4.01
N ASP A 42 10.59 -4.60 -3.08
CA ASP A 42 10.33 -4.79 -1.65
C ASP A 42 11.08 -3.73 -0.85
N ALA A 43 10.63 -3.51 0.37
CA ALA A 43 11.24 -2.55 1.28
C ALA A 43 11.02 -2.96 2.73
N ALA A 44 11.90 -2.49 3.60
CA ALA A 44 11.81 -2.70 5.04
C ALA A 44 12.17 -1.41 5.77
N GLY A 45 11.44 -1.11 6.87
CA GLY A 45 11.65 0.07 7.70
C GLY A 45 11.11 1.34 7.05
N HIS A 46 11.00 2.39 7.84
CA HIS A 46 10.39 3.65 7.38
C HIS A 46 11.18 4.30 6.25
N ASP A 47 12.51 4.30 6.32
CA ASP A 47 13.35 4.87 5.26
C ASP A 47 13.20 4.08 3.95
N GLY A 48 13.26 2.75 4.04
CA GLY A 48 13.10 1.88 2.88
C GLY A 48 11.73 2.03 2.23
N LEU A 49 10.67 2.12 3.03
CA LEU A 49 9.31 2.35 2.53
C LEU A 49 9.21 3.70 1.82
N SER A 50 9.75 4.76 2.40
CA SER A 50 9.73 6.09 1.79
C SER A 50 10.47 6.11 0.46
N ASP A 51 11.64 5.48 0.39
CA ASP A 51 12.43 5.38 -0.83
C ASP A 51 11.70 4.59 -1.93
N MET A 52 11.07 3.48 -1.57
CA MET A 52 10.29 2.67 -2.50
C MET A 52 9.10 3.47 -3.05
N PHE A 53 8.37 4.19 -2.19
CA PHE A 53 7.24 5.00 -2.62
C PHE A 53 7.68 6.11 -3.58
N ALA A 54 8.80 6.75 -3.30
CA ALA A 54 9.37 7.78 -4.19
C ALA A 54 9.74 7.18 -5.57
N ALA A 55 10.29 5.98 -5.60
CA ALA A 55 10.66 5.31 -6.85
C ALA A 55 9.44 4.97 -7.70
N VAL A 56 8.37 4.49 -7.07
CA VAL A 56 7.10 4.20 -7.78
C VAL A 56 6.48 5.48 -8.32
N GLN A 57 6.47 6.55 -7.54
CA GLN A 57 5.93 7.85 -7.98
C GLN A 57 6.71 8.42 -9.15
N ALA A 58 8.02 8.24 -9.19
CA ALA A 58 8.85 8.68 -10.32
C ALA A 58 8.48 7.93 -11.61
N GLN A 59 8.05 6.69 -11.48
CA GLN A 59 7.62 5.85 -12.60
C GLN A 59 6.18 6.14 -13.05
N PHE A 60 5.33 6.56 -12.11
CA PHE A 60 3.92 6.86 -12.34
C PHE A 60 3.58 8.28 -11.87
N PRO A 61 4.12 9.33 -12.53
CA PRO A 61 3.92 10.70 -12.06
C PRO A 61 2.44 11.08 -12.02
N GLY A 62 2.03 11.71 -10.92
CA GLY A 62 0.66 12.21 -10.74
C GLY A 62 -0.40 11.14 -10.51
N HIS A 63 -0.02 9.88 -10.41
CA HIS A 63 -0.97 8.78 -10.15
C HIS A 63 -1.34 8.74 -8.67
N THR A 64 -2.55 8.25 -8.39
CA THR A 64 -3.05 8.07 -7.02
C THR A 64 -3.42 6.62 -6.77
N PHE A 65 -3.14 6.16 -5.55
CA PHE A 65 -3.61 4.86 -5.06
C PHE A 65 -4.94 5.04 -4.35
N THR A 66 -5.93 4.22 -4.70
CA THR A 66 -7.26 4.28 -4.12
C THR A 66 -7.72 2.87 -3.80
N ARG A 67 -8.27 2.67 -2.60
CA ARG A 67 -8.89 1.39 -2.24
C ARG A 67 -10.21 1.25 -3.01
N THR A 68 -10.42 0.09 -3.61
CA THR A 68 -11.55 -0.17 -4.50
C THR A 68 -12.50 -1.24 -3.96
N SER A 69 -12.22 -1.80 -2.78
CA SER A 69 -13.10 -2.76 -2.09
C SER A 69 -13.26 -2.40 -0.64
N SER A 70 -14.21 -3.03 0.04
CA SER A 70 -14.24 -3.04 1.50
C SER A 70 -13.03 -3.79 2.03
N VAL A 71 -12.69 -3.56 3.30
CA VAL A 71 -11.61 -4.27 3.98
C VAL A 71 -12.18 -5.51 4.64
N ASP A 72 -11.67 -6.67 4.28
CA ASP A 72 -12.01 -7.95 4.89
C ASP A 72 -10.92 -8.28 5.90
N GLU A 73 -11.27 -8.32 7.19
CA GLU A 73 -10.28 -8.49 8.25
C GLU A 73 -10.71 -9.47 9.32
N HIS A 74 -9.73 -10.18 9.87
CA HIS A 74 -9.88 -10.99 11.08
C HIS A 74 -8.51 -11.31 11.66
N HIS A 75 -8.42 -11.45 12.99
CA HIS A 75 -7.22 -11.93 13.68
C HIS A 75 -5.94 -11.19 13.29
N GLY A 76 -6.02 -9.85 13.10
CA GLY A 76 -4.86 -9.04 12.76
C GLY A 76 -4.40 -9.16 11.31
N ALA A 77 -5.20 -9.76 10.44
CA ALA A 77 -4.93 -9.87 9.01
C ALA A 77 -6.05 -9.19 8.23
N ALA A 78 -5.71 -8.58 7.10
CA ALA A 78 -6.70 -7.93 6.24
C ALA A 78 -6.35 -8.14 4.77
N ARG A 79 -7.37 -8.14 3.94
CA ARG A 79 -7.22 -8.11 2.48
C ARG A 79 -8.18 -7.09 1.90
N TYR A 80 -7.77 -6.45 0.83
CA TYR A 80 -8.55 -5.43 0.12
C TYR A 80 -7.99 -5.24 -1.28
N GLN A 81 -8.77 -4.63 -2.14
CA GLN A 81 -8.36 -4.29 -3.51
C GLN A 81 -8.07 -2.80 -3.63
N TRP A 82 -7.21 -2.45 -4.58
CA TRP A 82 -6.81 -1.08 -4.85
C TRP A 82 -6.57 -0.87 -6.34
N SER A 83 -6.53 0.40 -6.76
CA SER A 83 -6.12 0.80 -8.10
C SER A 83 -5.11 1.91 -8.03
N LEU A 84 -4.20 1.95 -9.01
CA LEU A 84 -3.31 3.06 -9.28
C LEU A 84 -3.83 3.77 -10.54
N THR A 85 -4.25 5.02 -10.39
CA THR A 85 -5.01 5.73 -11.41
C THR A 85 -4.27 7.00 -11.83
N ALA A 86 -4.17 7.20 -13.15
CA ALA A 86 -3.57 8.39 -13.75
C ALA A 86 -4.45 9.63 -13.54
N PRO A 87 -3.88 10.85 -13.71
CA PRO A 87 -4.67 12.09 -13.58
C PRO A 87 -5.87 12.17 -14.51
N ASP A 88 -5.83 11.52 -15.67
CA ASP A 88 -6.94 11.50 -16.62
C ASP A 88 -8.00 10.43 -16.30
N GLY A 89 -7.84 9.69 -15.22
CA GLY A 89 -8.75 8.63 -14.79
C GLY A 89 -8.41 7.24 -15.33
N THR A 90 -7.37 7.11 -16.16
CA THR A 90 -6.95 5.81 -16.68
C THR A 90 -6.36 4.97 -15.55
N VAL A 91 -6.85 3.74 -15.39
CA VAL A 91 -6.33 2.80 -14.40
C VAL A 91 -5.07 2.13 -14.96
N ALA A 92 -3.93 2.40 -14.34
CA ALA A 92 -2.64 1.85 -14.77
C ALA A 92 -2.41 0.44 -14.20
N VAL A 93 -2.73 0.24 -12.92
CA VAL A 93 -2.51 -1.03 -12.22
C VAL A 93 -3.66 -1.26 -11.25
N THR A 94 -4.11 -2.49 -11.15
CA THR A 94 -5.00 -2.94 -10.08
C THR A 94 -4.28 -3.98 -9.24
N GLY A 95 -4.71 -4.14 -7.99
CA GLY A 95 -4.10 -5.15 -7.14
C GLY A 95 -4.94 -5.52 -5.94
N THR A 96 -4.45 -6.54 -5.25
CA THR A 96 -4.99 -7.00 -3.98
C THR A 96 -3.83 -7.06 -2.99
N ASP A 97 -4.03 -6.50 -1.80
CA ASP A 97 -3.07 -6.57 -0.73
C ASP A 97 -3.50 -7.57 0.32
N PHE A 98 -2.52 -8.22 0.93
CA PHE A 98 -2.64 -8.94 2.19
C PHE A 98 -1.80 -8.20 3.23
N ALA A 99 -2.45 -7.72 4.29
CA ALA A 99 -1.81 -6.90 5.30
C ALA A 99 -1.89 -7.57 6.68
N ARG A 100 -0.86 -7.36 7.50
CA ARG A 100 -0.86 -7.76 8.90
C ARG A 100 -0.68 -6.56 9.80
N PHE A 101 -1.38 -6.58 10.93
CA PHE A 101 -1.33 -5.54 11.94
C PHE A 101 -0.68 -6.08 13.21
N GLY A 102 0.12 -5.25 13.85
CA GLY A 102 0.77 -5.55 15.12
C GLY A 102 0.27 -4.64 16.22
N ALA A 103 1.17 -4.33 17.17
CA ALA A 103 0.88 -3.45 18.30
C ALA A 103 0.39 -2.08 17.80
N ASP A 104 -0.49 -1.45 18.58
CA ASP A 104 -1.07 -0.15 18.29
C ASP A 104 -1.84 -0.12 16.97
N ASN A 105 -2.25 -1.29 16.49
CA ASN A 105 -2.99 -1.44 15.24
C ASN A 105 -2.24 -0.88 14.02
N LYS A 106 -0.91 -0.93 14.05
CA LYS A 106 -0.07 -0.49 12.94
C LYS A 106 0.28 -1.66 12.02
N LEU A 107 0.49 -1.36 10.75
CA LEU A 107 0.90 -2.34 9.76
C LEU A 107 2.30 -2.87 10.07
N THR A 108 2.46 -4.20 10.11
CA THR A 108 3.75 -4.87 10.24
C THR A 108 4.24 -5.40 8.91
N SER A 109 3.33 -5.79 8.03
CA SER A 109 3.69 -6.25 6.69
C SER A 109 2.53 -6.07 5.72
N VAL A 110 2.87 -5.79 4.47
CA VAL A 110 1.91 -5.77 3.36
C VAL A 110 2.54 -6.53 2.20
N VAL A 111 1.77 -7.45 1.62
CA VAL A 111 2.17 -8.17 0.40
C VAL A 111 1.10 -7.90 -0.66
N GLY A 112 1.52 -7.29 -1.76
CA GLY A 112 0.63 -6.96 -2.86
C GLY A 112 0.73 -7.94 -4.01
N PHE A 113 -0.39 -8.12 -4.71
CA PHE A 113 -0.47 -8.91 -5.93
C PHE A 113 -1.13 -8.04 -7.00
N PHE A 114 -0.59 -8.05 -8.22
CA PHE A 114 -1.12 -7.22 -9.30
C PHE A 114 -2.08 -8.01 -10.17
N GLY A 115 -3.17 -7.34 -10.56
CA GLY A 115 -4.18 -7.91 -11.43
C GLY A 115 -5.05 -8.96 -10.78
N PRO A 116 -5.88 -9.64 -11.56
CA PRO A 116 -6.72 -10.73 -11.05
C PRO A 116 -5.90 -11.99 -10.80
N ILE A 117 -6.45 -12.86 -9.96
CA ILE A 117 -5.84 -14.19 -9.76
C ILE A 117 -5.81 -14.92 -11.10
N PRO A 118 -4.66 -15.48 -11.51
CA PRO A 118 -4.59 -16.22 -12.77
C PRO A 118 -5.58 -17.37 -12.80
N GLN A 119 -6.15 -17.59 -13.98
CA GLN A 119 -7.12 -18.66 -14.15
C GLN A 119 -6.45 -20.04 -14.06
N LEU A 120 -7.22 -21.01 -13.61
CA LEU A 120 -6.76 -22.39 -13.53
C LEU A 120 -6.47 -22.91 -14.95
N GLU A 121 -5.29 -23.47 -15.13
CA GLU A 121 -4.92 -24.10 -16.39
C GLU A 121 -5.65 -25.43 -16.56
N GLN A 122 -5.94 -25.77 -17.82
CA GLN A 122 -6.66 -26.99 -18.16
C GLN A 122 -5.81 -27.98 -18.92
#